data_33bbdac23ceb058d4a0bc1b46ecb4776
#
_entry.id   33bbdac23ceb058d4a0bc1b46ecb4776
#
_cell.length_a   1.000
_cell.length_b   1.000
_cell.length_c   1.000
_cell.angle_alpha   90.00
_cell.angle_beta   90.00
_cell.angle_gamma   90.00
#
_symmetry.space_group_name_H-M   'P 1'
#
loop_
_entity.id
_entity.type
_entity.pdbx_description
1 polymer ?
#
loop_
_entity_poly.entity_id
_entity_poly.type
_entity_poly.pdbx_seq_one_letter_code
_entity_poly.pdbx_strand_id
1 'polypeptide(L)'
;MMSDMLEIDGVHTAYDRADVLQGVSLAVKSGSITCLLGSNGSGKTTLVRSILGLTPAHAGRIVFDGTDITRIPTHKIIAAGIACIPEGRKVFPRLTVEENLRVGAWQETSDKITQARMADIFRIYPRLAERRTQLAGTMSGGEQAMVSIGRGLMRAPKLLLIDEPSLGLSPRLVKENFEIIRRINARGITVLLVEQNVHQTLAISHYGFVLSKGRVATSGAPSELAVRKEVRDAYFA
;
A
#
# COMPACT_ATOMS: atom_id res chain seq x y z
N MET A 1 6.84 -9.52 21.87
CA MET A 1 6.27 -8.28 21.27
C MET A 1 6.55 -8.30 19.78
N MET A 2 5.59 -7.96 18.92
CA MET A 2 5.85 -7.81 17.48
C MET A 2 6.77 -6.60 17.28
N SER A 3 7.85 -6.75 16.51
CA SER A 3 8.75 -5.66 16.14
C SER A 3 8.07 -4.72 15.15
N ASP A 4 8.53 -3.48 15.08
CA ASP A 4 8.11 -2.55 14.05
C ASP A 4 8.75 -2.92 12.70
N MET A 5 7.91 -3.09 11.67
CA MET A 5 8.35 -3.32 10.29
C MET A 5 8.72 -2.01 9.61
N LEU A 6 7.96 -0.94 9.90
CA LEU A 6 8.22 0.41 9.41
C LEU A 6 8.03 1.40 10.57
N GLU A 7 9.01 2.25 10.77
CA GLU A 7 8.97 3.34 11.74
C GLU A 7 9.21 4.66 11.02
N ILE A 8 8.36 5.63 11.25
CA ILE A 8 8.46 6.99 10.71
C ILE A 8 8.48 7.92 11.91
N ASP A 9 9.50 8.73 12.02
CA ASP A 9 9.71 9.64 13.14
C ASP A 9 9.97 11.07 12.68
N GLY A 10 9.07 11.98 13.03
CA GLY A 10 9.16 13.40 12.77
C GLY A 10 9.37 13.78 11.31
N VAL A 11 8.80 13.05 10.35
CA VAL A 11 9.05 13.25 8.92
C VAL A 11 8.41 14.54 8.42
N HIS A 12 9.25 15.38 7.79
CA HIS A 12 8.85 16.56 7.03
C HIS A 12 9.17 16.37 5.56
N THR A 13 8.21 16.68 4.70
CA THR A 13 8.37 16.60 3.24
C THR A 13 7.67 17.78 2.58
N ALA A 14 8.36 18.44 1.65
CA ALA A 14 7.86 19.58 0.92
C ALA A 14 7.81 19.30 -0.59
N TYR A 15 6.90 19.99 -1.28
CA TYR A 15 6.98 20.25 -2.72
C TYR A 15 7.33 21.72 -2.90
N ASP A 16 8.41 22.00 -3.60
CA ASP A 16 8.99 23.33 -3.74
C ASP A 16 9.29 23.96 -2.36
N ARG A 17 8.45 24.89 -1.88
CA ARG A 17 8.63 25.62 -0.61
C ARG A 17 7.54 25.36 0.42
N ALA A 18 6.55 24.51 0.12
CA ALA A 18 5.43 24.25 1.01
C ALA A 18 5.53 22.85 1.63
N ASP A 19 5.63 22.78 2.96
CA ASP A 19 5.57 21.52 3.70
C ASP A 19 4.21 20.87 3.57
N VAL A 20 4.19 19.68 2.98
CA VAL A 20 3.01 18.83 2.89
C VAL A 20 2.94 17.86 4.08
N LEU A 21 4.09 17.34 4.53
CA LEU A 21 4.19 16.57 5.77
C LEU A 21 4.92 17.41 6.81
N GLN A 22 4.36 17.46 8.02
CA GLN A 22 4.76 18.39 9.07
C GLN A 22 5.00 17.64 10.39
N GLY A 23 6.10 16.85 10.48
CA GLY A 23 6.46 16.09 11.66
C GLY A 23 5.60 14.82 11.81
N VAL A 24 5.39 14.08 10.74
CA VAL A 24 4.61 12.83 10.76
C VAL A 24 5.40 11.75 11.47
N SER A 25 4.78 11.13 12.51
CA SER A 25 5.31 9.96 13.20
C SER A 25 4.25 8.86 13.23
N LEU A 26 4.62 7.65 12.82
CA LEU A 26 3.79 6.45 12.88
C LEU A 26 4.64 5.17 12.84
N ALA A 27 4.06 4.06 13.27
CA ALA A 27 4.70 2.75 13.22
C ALA A 27 3.77 1.68 12.64
N VAL A 28 4.33 0.77 11.84
CA VAL A 28 3.63 -0.37 11.26
C VAL A 28 4.23 -1.65 11.85
N LYS A 29 3.44 -2.38 12.64
CA LYS A 29 3.86 -3.64 13.26
C LYS A 29 4.03 -4.75 12.22
N SER A 30 5.06 -5.57 12.38
CA SER A 30 5.29 -6.74 11.53
C SER A 30 4.05 -7.65 11.51
N GLY A 31 3.66 -8.13 10.33
CA GLY A 31 2.51 -9.02 10.15
C GLY A 31 1.14 -8.38 10.38
N SER A 32 1.06 -7.06 10.57
CA SER A 32 -0.22 -6.37 10.75
C SER A 32 -0.72 -5.70 9.46
N ILE A 33 -2.02 -5.37 9.45
CA ILE A 33 -2.58 -4.34 8.57
C ILE A 33 -2.68 -3.06 9.39
N THR A 34 -1.88 -2.06 9.06
CA THR A 34 -2.01 -0.71 9.62
C THR A 34 -2.65 0.18 8.57
N CYS A 35 -3.67 0.96 8.92
CA CYS A 35 -4.26 1.91 8.00
C CYS A 35 -3.81 3.34 8.26
N LEU A 36 -3.69 4.10 7.15
CA LEU A 36 -3.53 5.54 7.14
C LEU A 36 -4.77 6.16 6.50
N LEU A 37 -5.59 6.78 7.31
CA LEU A 37 -6.84 7.43 6.91
C LEU A 37 -6.63 8.93 6.75
N GLY A 38 -7.43 9.58 5.90
CA GLY A 38 -7.41 11.03 5.72
C GLY A 38 -8.15 11.46 4.46
N SER A 39 -8.63 12.71 4.44
CA SER A 39 -9.24 13.32 3.25
C SER A 39 -8.23 13.51 2.11
N ASN A 40 -8.73 13.86 0.92
CA ASN A 40 -7.87 14.24 -0.21
C ASN A 40 -7.04 15.48 0.17
N GLY A 41 -5.76 15.47 -0.22
CA GLY A 41 -4.84 16.55 0.11
C GLY A 41 -4.28 16.51 1.55
N SER A 42 -4.62 15.53 2.39
CA SER A 42 -4.08 15.42 3.76
C SER A 42 -2.59 15.04 3.82
N GLY A 43 -2.00 14.56 2.70
CA GLY A 43 -0.59 14.17 2.62
C GLY A 43 -0.33 12.65 2.53
N LYS A 44 -1.37 11.80 2.42
CA LYS A 44 -1.24 10.33 2.39
C LYS A 44 -0.30 9.83 1.29
N THR A 45 -0.57 10.18 0.04
CA THR A 45 0.27 9.79 -1.10
C THR A 45 1.68 10.39 -0.99
N THR A 46 1.82 11.59 -0.42
CA THR A 46 3.14 12.18 -0.13
C THR A 46 3.92 11.32 0.85
N LEU A 47 3.28 10.80 1.90
CA LEU A 47 3.94 9.91 2.86
C LEU A 47 4.38 8.60 2.17
N VAL A 48 3.52 7.99 1.34
CA VAL A 48 3.91 6.81 0.54
C VAL A 48 5.12 7.12 -0.35
N ARG A 49 5.12 8.27 -1.02
CA ARG A 49 6.24 8.71 -1.86
C ARG A 49 7.52 8.98 -1.06
N SER A 50 7.40 9.50 0.18
CA SER A 50 8.54 9.69 1.08
C SER A 50 9.13 8.36 1.53
N ILE A 51 8.31 7.38 1.90
CA ILE A 51 8.75 6.02 2.24
C ILE A 51 9.51 5.38 1.07
N LEU A 52 9.06 5.60 -0.16
CA LEU A 52 9.69 5.08 -1.38
C LEU A 52 10.91 5.90 -1.85
N GLY A 53 11.25 6.99 -1.18
CA GLY A 53 12.34 7.89 -1.62
C GLY A 53 12.06 8.64 -2.92
N LEU A 54 10.79 8.69 -3.38
CA LEU A 54 10.37 9.43 -4.58
C LEU A 54 10.20 10.93 -4.31
N THR A 55 9.86 11.29 -3.08
CA THR A 55 9.83 12.65 -2.56
C THR A 55 10.54 12.61 -1.20
N PRO A 56 11.88 12.79 -1.19
CA PRO A 56 12.69 12.62 0.01
C PRO A 56 12.26 13.55 1.16
N ALA A 57 12.25 13.01 2.37
CA ALA A 57 12.08 13.81 3.58
C ALA A 57 13.29 14.73 3.78
N HIS A 58 13.05 16.00 4.08
CA HIS A 58 14.11 16.95 4.41
C HIS A 58 14.45 16.95 5.92
N ALA A 59 13.55 16.46 6.77
CA ALA A 59 13.76 16.24 8.20
C ALA A 59 13.02 14.98 8.67
N GLY A 60 13.43 14.46 9.82
CA GLY A 60 12.90 13.22 10.37
C GLY A 60 13.62 11.97 9.84
N ARG A 61 13.07 10.81 10.18
CA ARG A 61 13.70 9.52 9.91
C ARG A 61 12.66 8.48 9.48
N ILE A 62 13.04 7.60 8.55
CA ILE A 62 12.24 6.46 8.11
C ILE A 62 13.10 5.20 8.25
N VAL A 63 12.66 4.24 9.05
CA VAL A 63 13.34 2.97 9.30
C VAL A 63 12.46 1.83 8.80
N PHE A 64 13.01 0.94 8.00
CA PHE A 64 12.35 -0.26 7.50
C PHE A 64 13.13 -1.50 7.91
N ASP A 65 12.49 -2.43 8.60
CA ASP A 65 13.09 -3.69 9.10
C ASP A 65 14.45 -3.44 9.79
N GLY A 66 14.50 -2.43 10.69
CA GLY A 66 15.67 -1.98 11.42
C GLY A 66 16.70 -1.17 10.63
N THR A 67 16.50 -0.98 9.31
CA THR A 67 17.42 -0.23 8.44
C THR A 67 16.89 1.15 8.16
N ASP A 68 17.72 2.18 8.33
CA ASP A 68 17.38 3.56 7.95
C ASP A 68 17.34 3.69 6.42
N ILE A 69 16.16 4.03 5.91
CA ILE A 69 15.90 4.19 4.47
C ILE A 69 15.64 5.64 4.05
N THR A 70 15.79 6.60 4.95
CA THR A 70 15.41 8.01 4.76
C THR A 70 16.00 8.62 3.49
N ARG A 71 17.25 8.27 3.16
CA ARG A 71 17.99 8.80 2.00
C ARG A 71 18.44 7.72 1.01
N ILE A 72 17.84 6.54 1.09
CA ILE A 72 18.17 5.44 0.18
C ILE A 72 17.41 5.60 -1.14
N PRO A 73 18.04 5.35 -2.30
CA PRO A 73 17.38 5.39 -3.60
C PRO A 73 16.24 4.37 -3.69
N THR A 74 15.14 4.72 -4.36
CA THR A 74 13.92 3.92 -4.51
C THR A 74 14.19 2.46 -4.89
N HIS A 75 15.08 2.20 -5.85
CA HIS A 75 15.37 0.84 -6.31
C HIS A 75 15.97 -0.04 -5.19
N LYS A 76 16.75 0.53 -4.26
CA LYS A 76 17.30 -0.17 -3.10
C LYS A 76 16.22 -0.39 -2.02
N ILE A 77 15.33 0.58 -1.81
CA ILE A 77 14.17 0.44 -0.92
C ILE A 77 13.28 -0.71 -1.39
N ILE A 78 12.99 -0.75 -2.68
CA ILE A 78 12.22 -1.84 -3.29
C ILE A 78 12.95 -3.19 -3.15
N ALA A 79 14.27 -3.22 -3.35
CA ALA A 79 15.08 -4.43 -3.20
C ALA A 79 15.13 -4.94 -1.74
N ALA A 80 15.00 -4.05 -0.75
CA ALA A 80 14.94 -4.42 0.66
C ALA A 80 13.66 -5.16 1.06
N GLY A 81 12.61 -5.14 0.22
CA GLY A 81 11.37 -5.89 0.45
C GLY A 81 10.11 -5.04 0.59
N ILE A 82 10.13 -3.78 0.16
CA ILE A 82 8.92 -2.96 0.05
C ILE A 82 8.35 -3.10 -1.36
N ALA A 83 7.04 -3.35 -1.48
CA ALA A 83 6.31 -3.20 -2.74
C ALA A 83 5.21 -2.15 -2.58
N CYS A 84 4.92 -1.43 -3.67
CA CYS A 84 3.88 -0.43 -3.69
C CYS A 84 2.86 -0.72 -4.80
N ILE A 85 1.58 -0.64 -4.41
CA ILE A 85 0.44 -0.62 -5.32
C ILE A 85 -0.06 0.82 -5.31
N PRO A 86 0.26 1.60 -6.34
CA PRO A 86 -0.11 3.02 -6.39
C PRO A 86 -1.59 3.19 -6.73
N GLU A 87 -2.13 4.34 -6.38
CA GLU A 87 -3.45 4.80 -6.79
C GLU A 87 -3.67 4.67 -8.31
N GLY A 88 -4.90 4.37 -8.72
CA GLY A 88 -5.31 4.35 -10.13
C GLY A 88 -4.89 3.10 -10.88
N ARG A 89 -4.65 1.98 -10.20
CA ARG A 89 -4.41 0.62 -10.74
C ARG A 89 -3.10 0.46 -11.50
N LYS A 90 -2.63 1.43 -12.26
CA LYS A 90 -1.33 1.53 -12.97
C LYS A 90 -0.88 0.21 -13.64
N VAL A 91 -1.80 -0.50 -14.33
CA VAL A 91 -1.43 -1.65 -15.15
C VAL A 91 -0.70 -1.19 -16.43
N PHE A 92 0.06 -2.09 -17.05
CA PHE A 92 0.57 -1.88 -18.41
C PHE A 92 -0.50 -2.36 -19.40
N PRO A 93 -1.27 -1.46 -20.03
CA PRO A 93 -2.50 -1.83 -20.73
C PRO A 93 -2.24 -2.65 -22.01
N ARG A 94 -1.05 -2.51 -22.61
CA ARG A 94 -0.63 -3.22 -23.82
C ARG A 94 0.06 -4.56 -23.52
N LEU A 95 0.26 -4.89 -22.26
CA LEU A 95 0.78 -6.18 -21.82
C LEU A 95 -0.38 -7.07 -21.37
N THR A 96 -0.21 -8.37 -21.55
CA THR A 96 -1.12 -9.40 -21.03
C THR A 96 -1.09 -9.41 -19.49
N VAL A 97 -2.03 -10.12 -18.87
CA VAL A 97 -2.03 -10.38 -17.43
C VAL A 97 -0.70 -11.00 -16.98
N GLU A 98 -0.27 -12.07 -17.68
CA GLU A 98 0.98 -12.74 -17.35
C GLU A 98 2.20 -11.83 -17.47
N GLU A 99 2.31 -11.06 -18.54
CA GLU A 99 3.42 -10.11 -18.72
C GLU A 99 3.41 -9.02 -17.66
N ASN A 100 2.23 -8.49 -17.27
CA ASN A 100 2.12 -7.57 -16.15
C ASN A 100 2.67 -8.16 -14.85
N LEU A 101 2.34 -9.44 -14.56
CA LEU A 101 2.86 -10.13 -13.38
C LEU A 101 4.37 -10.32 -13.49
N ARG A 102 4.91 -10.75 -14.64
CA ARG A 102 6.36 -10.91 -14.87
C ARG A 102 7.13 -9.62 -14.64
N VAL A 103 6.59 -8.47 -15.03
CA VAL A 103 7.20 -7.16 -14.72
C VAL A 103 7.39 -6.97 -13.21
N GLY A 104 6.47 -7.48 -12.38
CA GLY A 104 6.63 -7.45 -10.92
C GLY A 104 7.84 -8.24 -10.42
N ALA A 105 8.29 -9.25 -11.14
CA ALA A 105 9.44 -10.10 -10.80
C ALA A 105 10.74 -9.72 -11.54
N TRP A 106 10.85 -8.53 -12.10
CA TRP A 106 11.95 -8.14 -13.01
C TRP A 106 13.39 -8.31 -12.45
N GLN A 107 13.55 -8.33 -11.12
CA GLN A 107 14.86 -8.59 -10.48
C GLN A 107 15.08 -10.08 -10.15
N GLU A 108 14.07 -10.92 -10.32
CA GLU A 108 14.20 -12.35 -10.07
C GLU A 108 14.83 -13.03 -11.29
N THR A 109 15.96 -13.68 -11.09
CA THR A 109 16.71 -14.35 -12.16
C THR A 109 16.26 -15.80 -12.37
N SER A 110 15.57 -16.39 -11.40
CA SER A 110 15.06 -17.74 -11.46
C SER A 110 13.67 -17.81 -12.07
N ASP A 111 13.55 -18.39 -13.27
CA ASP A 111 12.23 -18.60 -13.90
C ASP A 111 11.38 -19.58 -13.06
N LYS A 112 11.97 -20.56 -12.39
CA LYS A 112 11.27 -21.47 -11.48
C LYS A 112 10.59 -20.73 -10.33
N ILE A 113 11.28 -19.76 -9.71
CA ILE A 113 10.72 -18.94 -8.64
C ILE A 113 9.62 -18.03 -9.19
N THR A 114 9.85 -17.41 -10.33
CA THR A 114 8.86 -16.56 -11.02
C THR A 114 7.58 -17.33 -11.32
N GLN A 115 7.67 -18.53 -11.88
CA GLN A 115 6.52 -19.39 -12.16
C GLN A 115 5.80 -19.82 -10.87
N ALA A 116 6.52 -20.19 -9.83
CA ALA A 116 5.92 -20.54 -8.54
C ALA A 116 5.13 -19.38 -7.94
N ARG A 117 5.70 -18.17 -7.90
CA ARG A 117 5.01 -16.96 -7.44
C ARG A 117 3.77 -16.63 -8.29
N MET A 118 3.88 -16.77 -9.60
CA MET A 118 2.76 -16.55 -10.52
C MET A 118 1.63 -17.56 -10.27
N ALA A 119 1.95 -18.84 -10.05
CA ALA A 119 0.97 -19.85 -9.69
C ALA A 119 0.27 -19.52 -8.36
N ASP A 120 0.99 -18.97 -7.38
CA ASP A 120 0.41 -18.49 -6.13
C ASP A 120 -0.58 -17.34 -6.35
N ILE A 121 -0.24 -16.40 -7.22
CA ILE A 121 -1.13 -15.28 -7.56
C ILE A 121 -2.39 -15.79 -8.28
N PHE A 122 -2.27 -16.73 -9.19
CA PHE A 122 -3.41 -17.34 -9.86
C PHE A 122 -4.32 -18.13 -8.89
N ARG A 123 -3.76 -18.69 -7.81
CA ARG A 123 -4.56 -19.29 -6.73
C ARG A 123 -5.33 -18.23 -5.90
N ILE A 124 -4.74 -17.05 -5.69
CA ILE A 124 -5.41 -15.93 -5.02
C ILE A 124 -6.50 -15.34 -5.93
N TYR A 125 -6.23 -15.24 -7.22
CA TYR A 125 -7.08 -14.63 -8.24
C TYR A 125 -7.36 -15.61 -9.41
N PRO A 126 -8.28 -16.58 -9.26
CA PRO A 126 -8.59 -17.54 -10.34
C PRO A 126 -8.98 -16.88 -11.67
N ARG A 127 -9.69 -15.73 -11.59
CA ARG A 127 -10.05 -14.95 -12.79
C ARG A 127 -8.84 -14.46 -13.60
N LEU A 128 -7.70 -14.20 -12.94
CA LEU A 128 -6.48 -13.83 -13.67
C LEU A 128 -5.88 -15.03 -14.38
N ALA A 129 -6.00 -16.24 -13.83
CA ALA A 129 -5.57 -17.46 -14.48
C ALA A 129 -6.36 -17.73 -15.77
N GLU A 130 -7.70 -17.56 -15.74
CA GLU A 130 -8.60 -17.73 -16.89
C GLU A 130 -8.29 -16.73 -18.01
N ARG A 131 -7.75 -15.56 -17.67
CA ARG A 131 -7.48 -14.44 -18.57
C ARG A 131 -5.99 -14.16 -18.76
N ARG A 132 -5.15 -15.16 -18.52
CA ARG A 132 -3.68 -15.05 -18.49
C ARG A 132 -3.09 -14.35 -19.70
N THR A 133 -3.62 -14.63 -20.89
CA THR A 133 -3.14 -14.08 -22.17
C THR A 133 -3.92 -12.83 -22.62
N GLN A 134 -4.94 -12.40 -21.86
CA GLN A 134 -5.72 -11.21 -22.20
C GLN A 134 -4.91 -9.94 -21.90
N LEU A 135 -5.03 -8.93 -22.77
CA LEU A 135 -4.43 -7.60 -22.53
C LEU A 135 -5.07 -6.93 -21.32
N ALA A 136 -4.25 -6.47 -20.37
CA ALA A 136 -4.73 -5.89 -19.12
C ALA A 136 -5.57 -4.62 -19.35
N GLY A 137 -5.34 -3.87 -20.43
CA GLY A 137 -6.12 -2.69 -20.79
C GLY A 137 -7.57 -2.97 -21.16
N THR A 138 -7.90 -4.22 -21.55
CA THR A 138 -9.26 -4.63 -21.93
C THR A 138 -10.06 -5.23 -20.78
N MET A 139 -9.45 -5.34 -19.60
CA MET A 139 -10.08 -5.91 -18.41
C MET A 139 -10.94 -4.87 -17.68
N SER A 140 -11.91 -5.35 -16.89
CA SER A 140 -12.68 -4.50 -16.00
C SER A 140 -11.80 -3.84 -14.95
N GLY A 141 -12.25 -2.71 -14.38
CA GLY A 141 -11.48 -2.00 -13.38
C GLY A 141 -11.13 -2.83 -12.14
N GLY A 142 -12.00 -3.75 -11.73
CA GLY A 142 -11.70 -4.67 -10.63
C GLY A 142 -10.63 -5.70 -10.98
N GLU A 143 -10.68 -6.24 -12.19
CA GLU A 143 -9.65 -7.17 -12.66
C GLU A 143 -8.29 -6.47 -12.83
N GLN A 144 -8.27 -5.21 -13.30
CA GLN A 144 -7.04 -4.41 -13.33
C GLN A 144 -6.47 -4.16 -11.93
N ALA A 145 -7.33 -3.96 -10.91
CA ALA A 145 -6.88 -3.87 -9.53
C ALA A 145 -6.23 -5.18 -9.06
N MET A 146 -6.82 -6.35 -9.40
CA MET A 146 -6.23 -7.65 -9.11
C MET A 146 -4.86 -7.83 -9.79
N VAL A 147 -4.71 -7.43 -11.05
CA VAL A 147 -3.42 -7.44 -11.77
C VAL A 147 -2.39 -6.56 -11.07
N SER A 148 -2.77 -5.35 -10.64
CA SER A 148 -1.88 -4.41 -9.95
C SER A 148 -1.38 -4.98 -8.61
N ILE A 149 -2.30 -5.54 -7.80
CA ILE A 149 -1.94 -6.19 -6.54
C ILE A 149 -1.07 -7.42 -6.80
N GLY A 150 -1.47 -8.28 -7.73
CA GLY A 150 -0.72 -9.47 -8.12
C GLY A 150 0.72 -9.12 -8.55
N ARG A 151 0.91 -8.08 -9.33
CA ARG A 151 2.22 -7.58 -9.74
C ARG A 151 3.07 -7.16 -8.53
N GLY A 152 2.49 -6.48 -7.55
CA GLY A 152 3.18 -6.13 -6.30
C GLY A 152 3.63 -7.36 -5.52
N LEU A 153 2.80 -8.40 -5.48
CA LEU A 153 3.09 -9.66 -4.77
C LEU A 153 4.16 -10.52 -5.44
N MET A 154 4.41 -10.36 -6.75
CA MET A 154 5.47 -11.09 -7.47
C MET A 154 6.87 -10.91 -6.88
N ARG A 155 7.07 -9.85 -6.10
CA ARG A 155 8.34 -9.61 -5.38
C ARG A 155 8.47 -10.35 -4.06
N ALA A 156 7.41 -11.02 -3.57
CA ALA A 156 7.33 -11.56 -2.22
C ALA A 156 7.73 -10.53 -1.15
N PRO A 157 7.03 -9.38 -1.08
CA PRO A 157 7.44 -8.27 -0.22
C PRO A 157 7.26 -8.61 1.27
N LYS A 158 8.08 -7.97 2.13
CA LYS A 158 7.89 -7.96 3.58
C LYS A 158 6.81 -6.92 3.97
N LEU A 159 6.78 -5.79 3.25
CA LEU A 159 5.81 -4.71 3.43
C LEU A 159 5.16 -4.36 2.09
N LEU A 160 3.84 -4.36 2.09
CA LEU A 160 3.02 -3.95 0.96
C LEU A 160 2.35 -2.61 1.27
N LEU A 161 2.74 -1.57 0.55
CA LEU A 161 2.08 -0.26 0.56
C LEU A 161 0.95 -0.30 -0.46
N ILE A 162 -0.27 0.02 -0.06
CA ILE A 162 -1.44 0.03 -0.95
C ILE A 162 -2.09 1.41 -0.85
N ASP A 163 -2.06 2.16 -1.94
CA ASP A 163 -2.59 3.53 -1.99
C ASP A 163 -3.94 3.56 -2.72
N GLU A 164 -5.00 3.86 -1.97
CA GLU A 164 -6.39 4.00 -2.39
C GLU A 164 -6.92 2.86 -3.30
N PRO A 165 -6.85 1.59 -2.86
CA PRO A 165 -7.27 0.45 -3.69
C PRO A 165 -8.78 0.41 -3.97
N SER A 166 -9.59 1.18 -3.25
CA SER A 166 -11.06 1.25 -3.44
C SER A 166 -11.48 2.26 -4.50
N LEU A 167 -10.59 3.16 -4.93
CA LEU A 167 -10.94 4.27 -5.80
C LEU A 167 -11.51 3.82 -7.15
N GLY A 168 -12.71 4.31 -7.48
CA GLY A 168 -13.38 4.03 -8.74
C GLY A 168 -13.84 2.57 -8.90
N LEU A 169 -13.99 1.83 -7.81
CA LEU A 169 -14.58 0.49 -7.78
C LEU A 169 -16.04 0.52 -7.32
N SER A 170 -16.84 -0.42 -7.81
CA SER A 170 -18.18 -0.64 -7.27
C SER A 170 -18.10 -1.19 -5.84
N PRO A 171 -19.13 -0.97 -5.00
CA PRO A 171 -19.14 -1.43 -3.61
C PRO A 171 -18.86 -2.93 -3.44
N ARG A 172 -19.31 -3.76 -4.38
CA ARG A 172 -19.02 -5.20 -4.40
C ARG A 172 -17.54 -5.49 -4.60
N LEU A 173 -16.90 -4.83 -5.58
CA LEU A 173 -15.49 -5.00 -5.88
C LEU A 173 -14.59 -4.45 -4.77
N VAL A 174 -15.03 -3.39 -4.09
CA VAL A 174 -14.33 -2.88 -2.91
C VAL A 174 -14.28 -3.96 -1.83
N LYS A 175 -15.41 -4.60 -1.49
CA LYS A 175 -15.46 -5.69 -0.50
C LYS A 175 -14.55 -6.86 -0.89
N GLU A 176 -14.60 -7.29 -2.15
CA GLU A 176 -13.74 -8.36 -2.68
C GLU A 176 -12.25 -8.00 -2.52
N ASN A 177 -11.88 -6.75 -2.83
CA ASN A 177 -10.49 -6.26 -2.75
C ASN A 177 -9.98 -6.23 -1.30
N PHE A 178 -10.80 -5.73 -0.37
CA PHE A 178 -10.45 -5.69 1.06
C PHE A 178 -10.31 -7.11 1.65
N GLU A 179 -11.19 -8.05 1.26
CA GLU A 179 -11.05 -9.44 1.67
C GLU A 179 -9.75 -10.08 1.15
N ILE A 180 -9.34 -9.73 -0.07
CA ILE A 180 -8.07 -10.20 -0.62
C ILE A 180 -6.89 -9.61 0.14
N ILE A 181 -6.92 -8.33 0.49
CA ILE A 181 -5.87 -7.69 1.31
C ILE A 181 -5.76 -8.42 2.66
N ARG A 182 -6.88 -8.77 3.30
CA ARG A 182 -6.91 -9.56 4.52
C ARG A 182 -6.25 -10.94 4.34
N ARG A 183 -6.55 -11.63 3.22
CA ARG A 183 -5.93 -12.94 2.91
C ARG A 183 -4.43 -12.84 2.62
N ILE A 184 -3.98 -11.76 2.00
CA ILE A 184 -2.56 -11.47 1.77
C ILE A 184 -1.85 -11.31 3.11
N ASN A 185 -2.42 -10.52 4.02
CA ASN A 185 -1.87 -10.31 5.36
C ASN A 185 -1.84 -11.61 6.18
N ALA A 186 -2.88 -12.44 6.09
CA ALA A 186 -2.92 -13.76 6.76
C ALA A 186 -1.79 -14.71 6.33
N ARG A 187 -1.09 -14.42 5.23
CA ARG A 187 0.13 -15.13 4.80
C ARG A 187 1.42 -14.54 5.39
N GLY A 188 1.31 -13.59 6.32
CA GLY A 188 2.43 -12.97 7.02
C GLY A 188 2.98 -11.70 6.37
N ILE A 189 2.38 -11.20 5.28
CA ILE A 189 2.80 -9.94 4.64
C ILE A 189 2.27 -8.78 5.45
N THR A 190 3.16 -7.86 5.87
CA THR A 190 2.79 -6.60 6.52
C THR A 190 2.15 -5.67 5.51
N VAL A 191 1.10 -4.96 5.89
CA VAL A 191 0.38 -4.05 4.99
C VAL A 191 0.26 -2.65 5.62
N LEU A 192 0.66 -1.62 4.88
CA LEU A 192 0.24 -0.25 5.13
C LEU A 192 -0.82 0.12 4.08
N LEU A 193 -2.06 0.22 4.53
CA LEU A 193 -3.23 0.51 3.71
C LEU A 193 -3.60 1.98 3.82
N VAL A 194 -3.44 2.72 2.74
CA VAL A 194 -3.77 4.14 2.66
C VAL A 194 -5.14 4.28 1.99
N GLU A 195 -6.08 4.91 2.68
CA GLU A 195 -7.46 4.94 2.22
C GLU A 195 -8.23 6.19 2.66
N GLN A 196 -9.30 6.47 1.92
CA GLN A 196 -10.31 7.45 2.30
C GLN A 196 -11.58 6.78 2.86
N ASN A 197 -11.87 5.53 2.53
CA ASN A 197 -13.04 4.80 3.01
C ASN A 197 -12.82 4.27 4.44
N VAL A 198 -13.24 5.05 5.44
CA VAL A 198 -13.04 4.74 6.88
C VAL A 198 -13.61 3.38 7.27
N HIS A 199 -14.89 3.15 6.98
CA HIS A 199 -15.62 2.00 7.52
C HIS A 199 -15.02 0.65 7.08
N GLN A 200 -14.78 0.49 5.79
CA GLN A 200 -14.25 -0.78 5.26
C GLN A 200 -12.78 -0.97 5.62
N THR A 201 -12.01 0.11 5.68
CA THR A 201 -10.59 0.08 6.04
C THR A 201 -10.41 -0.34 7.49
N LEU A 202 -11.17 0.27 8.43
CA LEU A 202 -11.12 -0.10 9.84
C LEU A 202 -11.55 -1.55 10.08
N ALA A 203 -12.50 -2.08 9.30
CA ALA A 203 -12.99 -3.45 9.44
C ALA A 203 -11.93 -4.54 9.22
N ILE A 204 -10.84 -4.23 8.50
CA ILE A 204 -9.74 -5.18 8.23
C ILE A 204 -8.42 -4.79 8.91
N SER A 205 -8.32 -3.61 9.49
CA SER A 205 -7.10 -3.09 10.09
C SER A 205 -6.91 -3.56 11.53
N HIS A 206 -5.65 -3.64 11.97
CA HIS A 206 -5.29 -3.93 13.37
C HIS A 206 -5.00 -2.65 14.14
N TYR A 207 -4.54 -1.61 13.46
CA TYR A 207 -4.26 -0.29 14.00
C TYR A 207 -4.45 0.78 12.91
N GLY A 208 -4.76 2.02 13.30
CA GLY A 208 -4.96 3.11 12.36
C GLY A 208 -4.37 4.43 12.81
N PHE A 209 -3.98 5.22 11.82
CA PHE A 209 -3.58 6.62 11.94
C PHE A 209 -4.50 7.47 11.07
N VAL A 210 -4.83 8.66 11.54
CA VAL A 210 -5.62 9.65 10.79
C VAL A 210 -4.71 10.83 10.48
N LEU A 211 -4.48 11.07 9.20
CA LEU A 211 -3.69 12.19 8.70
C LEU A 211 -4.60 13.37 8.34
N SER A 212 -4.30 14.52 8.85
CA SER A 212 -4.98 15.77 8.53
C SER A 212 -3.96 16.89 8.38
N LYS A 213 -4.04 17.62 7.25
CA LYS A 213 -3.16 18.77 6.97
C LYS A 213 -1.67 18.48 7.22
N GLY A 214 -1.20 17.31 6.78
CA GLY A 214 0.20 16.91 6.91
C GLY A 214 0.66 16.46 8.30
N ARG A 215 -0.26 16.26 9.25
CA ARG A 215 0.04 15.81 10.63
C ARG A 215 -0.81 14.62 11.01
N VAL A 216 -0.33 13.76 11.89
CA VAL A 216 -1.15 12.72 12.53
C VAL A 216 -2.06 13.39 13.54
N ALA A 217 -3.35 13.44 13.24
CA ALA A 217 -4.37 14.05 14.10
C ALA A 217 -4.75 13.12 15.28
N THR A 218 -4.84 11.81 15.00
CA THR A 218 -5.14 10.79 16.01
C THR A 218 -4.69 9.42 15.53
N SER A 219 -4.54 8.47 16.47
CA SER A 219 -4.27 7.06 16.16
C SER A 219 -4.90 6.16 17.22
N GLY A 220 -5.09 4.89 16.91
CA GLY A 220 -5.64 3.93 17.87
C GLY A 220 -6.15 2.65 17.23
N ALA A 221 -6.78 1.82 18.05
CA ALA A 221 -7.46 0.62 17.57
C ALA A 221 -8.66 0.99 16.68
N PRO A 222 -9.04 0.14 15.70
CA PRO A 222 -10.15 0.42 14.80
C PRO A 222 -11.47 0.75 15.51
N SER A 223 -11.80 0.06 16.59
CA SER A 223 -13.00 0.30 17.39
C SER A 223 -13.01 1.69 18.07
N GLU A 224 -11.85 2.17 18.49
CA GLU A 224 -11.70 3.51 19.06
C GLU A 224 -11.82 4.59 17.98
N LEU A 225 -11.15 4.39 16.85
CA LEU A 225 -11.17 5.36 15.74
C LEU A 225 -12.55 5.51 15.13
N ALA A 226 -13.35 4.42 15.05
CA ALA A 226 -14.69 4.45 14.45
C ALA A 226 -15.64 5.45 15.15
N VAL A 227 -15.43 5.77 16.42
CA VAL A 227 -16.29 6.67 17.21
C VAL A 227 -15.67 8.04 17.47
N ARG A 228 -14.40 8.24 17.12
CA ARG A 228 -13.69 9.51 17.40
C ARG A 228 -14.17 10.65 16.52
N LYS A 229 -14.32 11.82 17.16
CA LYS A 229 -14.72 13.05 16.47
C LYS A 229 -13.68 13.48 15.42
N GLU A 230 -12.40 13.35 15.73
CA GLU A 230 -11.26 13.69 14.87
C GLU A 230 -11.30 12.93 13.54
N VAL A 231 -11.79 11.70 13.54
CA VAL A 231 -12.00 10.93 12.32
C VAL A 231 -13.09 11.59 11.49
N ARG A 232 -14.21 11.97 12.10
CA ARG A 232 -15.31 12.67 11.40
C ARG A 232 -14.85 14.03 10.88
N ASP A 233 -14.20 14.82 11.72
CA ASP A 233 -13.76 16.18 11.36
C ASP A 233 -12.71 16.14 10.21
N ALA A 234 -11.83 15.15 10.16
CA ALA A 234 -10.86 14.98 9.07
C ALA A 234 -11.50 14.72 7.69
N TYR A 235 -12.78 14.31 7.65
CA TYR A 235 -13.51 14.01 6.41
C TYR A 235 -14.58 15.04 6.04
N PHE A 236 -15.01 15.87 6.98
CA PHE A 236 -16.08 16.85 6.80
C PHE A 236 -15.60 18.30 6.96
N ALA A 237 -14.30 18.53 7.17
CA ALA A 237 -13.63 19.83 7.18
C ALA A 237 -13.02 20.13 5.81
#